data_27813d09ea1a3a9fbbe95a7176b39c54
#
_entry.id   27813d09ea1a3a9fbbe95a7176b39c54
#
_cell.length_a   1.000
_cell.length_b   1.000
_cell.length_c   1.000
_cell.angle_alpha   90.00
_cell.angle_beta   90.00
_cell.angle_gamma   90.00
#
_symmetry.space_group_name_H-M   'P 1'
#
loop_
_entity.id
_entity.type
_entity.pdbx_description
1 polymer ?
#
loop_
_entity_poly.entity_id
_entity_poly.type
_entity_poly.pdbx_seq_one_letter_code
_entity_poly.pdbx_strand_id
1 'polypeptide(L)'
;MKKYLKKFCLFGMIILTIFSFSACKKENKKIEVPKEKTIIKLGVPKAPPTLPLLRIIDSKALGENYDFQIELWDSPEVLIGMVQSNQCDYFASPLTVTANLYNKGLGVRLTNIAAWGGGSVLSTNKNIKDWKDLKGKTIYMTLKSTPVDAFTHYFLNRVGFEEGIDYEMIYSPMAEATNMMVSGKVEIAINIEPNISTILSKNPNVTEVINIGDEWKKLHDGNSLPGSGLITTAKFAEEHPDLVIKIEEEYAKALKWVIENPSEAALLGEKILEIKKESLEKAIPNMELKYVGAENAKEVLDPYYKAILDFDKKMIGGKIPDEKLY
;
A
#
# COMPACT_ATOMS: atom_id res chain seq x y z
N MET A 1 -33.38 75.26 -38.11
CA MET A 1 -34.03 76.62 -37.87
C MET A 1 -34.25 76.79 -36.39
N LYS A 2 -33.45 77.73 -35.86
CA LYS A 2 -33.92 78.75 -34.87
C LYS A 2 -34.53 78.19 -33.57
N LYS A 3 -33.87 78.39 -32.48
CA LYS A 3 -33.64 79.60 -31.69
C LYS A 3 -34.46 79.59 -30.42
N TYR A 4 -33.87 79.79 -29.35
CA TYR A 4 -33.70 80.71 -28.22
C TYR A 4 -34.26 80.10 -26.93
N LEU A 5 -33.46 79.99 -25.86
CA LEU A 5 -32.75 80.93 -24.98
C LEU A 5 -33.64 81.56 -23.90
N LYS A 6 -33.13 81.51 -22.71
CA LYS A 6 -33.22 82.34 -21.50
C LYS A 6 -34.04 81.76 -20.35
N LYS A 7 -33.32 81.49 -19.28
CA LYS A 7 -32.98 82.33 -18.11
C LYS A 7 -34.19 82.70 -17.24
N PHE A 8 -34.19 82.34 -15.99
CA PHE A 8 -34.15 83.17 -14.79
C PHE A 8 -34.43 82.39 -13.53
N CYS A 9 -33.49 82.35 -12.64
CA CYS A 9 -33.42 82.91 -11.29
C CYS A 9 -34.45 82.51 -10.28
N LEU A 10 -33.98 81.89 -9.24
CA LEU A 10 -33.67 82.33 -7.87
C LEU A 10 -34.82 82.31 -6.83
N PHE A 11 -34.38 81.95 -5.65
CA PHE A 11 -34.97 82.00 -4.31
C PHE A 11 -35.75 80.74 -3.92
N GLY A 12 -35.21 79.86 -3.12
CA GLY A 12 -34.85 80.01 -1.70
C GLY A 12 -35.87 79.29 -0.86
N MET A 13 -35.52 78.23 -0.28
CA MET A 13 -35.95 77.90 1.09
C MET A 13 -35.12 76.74 1.64
N ILE A 14 -34.37 77.08 2.67
CA ILE A 14 -33.63 76.16 3.53
C ILE A 14 -34.65 75.35 4.34
N ILE A 15 -34.72 74.04 4.13
CA ILE A 15 -35.31 73.11 5.10
C ILE A 15 -34.20 72.18 5.58
N LEU A 16 -33.81 72.39 6.82
CA LEU A 16 -32.92 71.57 7.61
C LEU A 16 -33.66 70.27 7.90
N THR A 17 -33.35 69.20 7.20
CA THR A 17 -33.68 67.85 7.63
C THR A 17 -32.43 67.14 8.13
N ILE A 18 -32.39 66.96 9.43
CA ILE A 18 -31.41 66.17 10.16
C ILE A 18 -31.58 64.73 9.75
N PHE A 19 -30.72 64.25 8.84
CA PHE A 19 -30.63 62.83 8.57
C PHE A 19 -29.69 62.20 9.59
N SER A 20 -30.27 61.48 10.53
CA SER A 20 -29.58 60.59 11.46
C SER A 20 -28.81 59.53 10.66
N PHE A 21 -27.47 59.65 10.62
CA PHE A 21 -26.60 58.58 10.14
C PHE A 21 -26.64 57.42 11.15
N SER A 22 -27.55 56.48 10.95
CA SER A 22 -27.42 55.13 11.51
C SER A 22 -26.22 54.49 10.83
N ALA A 23 -25.10 54.46 11.54
CA ALA A 23 -23.91 53.69 11.15
C ALA A 23 -24.24 52.20 11.22
N CYS A 24 -24.73 51.62 10.11
CA CYS A 24 -24.70 50.19 9.90
C CYS A 24 -23.23 49.77 9.85
N LYS A 25 -22.74 49.21 10.96
CA LYS A 25 -21.50 48.44 11.01
C LYS A 25 -21.68 47.25 10.03
N LYS A 26 -21.26 47.41 8.78
CA LYS A 26 -21.06 46.25 7.90
C LYS A 26 -19.97 45.42 8.56
N GLU A 27 -20.39 44.35 9.23
CA GLU A 27 -19.49 43.21 9.47
C GLU A 27 -18.97 42.75 8.11
N ASN A 28 -17.70 43.05 7.84
CA ASN A 28 -16.98 42.41 6.76
C ASN A 28 -16.88 40.93 7.12
N LYS A 29 -17.91 40.16 6.76
CA LYS A 29 -17.71 38.71 6.60
C LYS A 29 -16.62 38.56 5.57
N LYS A 30 -15.40 38.27 6.03
CA LYS A 30 -14.36 37.73 5.17
C LYS A 30 -15.01 36.53 4.46
N ILE A 31 -15.22 36.65 3.17
CA ILE A 31 -15.50 35.50 2.31
C ILE A 31 -14.22 34.68 2.40
N GLU A 32 -14.20 33.66 3.24
CA GLU A 32 -13.15 32.66 3.21
C GLU A 32 -13.28 31.96 1.84
N VAL A 33 -12.38 32.31 0.94
CA VAL A 33 -12.19 31.58 -0.31
C VAL A 33 -11.85 30.15 0.13
N PRO A 34 -12.61 29.13 -0.30
CA PRO A 34 -12.33 27.75 0.06
C PRO A 34 -10.86 27.46 -0.34
N LYS A 35 -10.04 27.13 0.64
CA LYS A 35 -8.64 26.77 0.38
C LYS A 35 -8.69 25.51 -0.49
N GLU A 36 -8.07 25.57 -1.67
CA GLU A 36 -7.98 24.42 -2.57
C GLU A 36 -7.37 23.25 -1.81
N LYS A 37 -8.03 22.09 -1.85
CA LYS A 37 -7.56 20.92 -1.12
C LYS A 37 -6.32 20.35 -1.79
N THR A 38 -5.37 19.92 -1.00
CA THR A 38 -4.21 19.17 -1.48
C THR A 38 -4.65 17.73 -1.77
N ILE A 39 -4.48 17.28 -3.00
CA ILE A 39 -4.77 15.90 -3.41
C ILE A 39 -3.50 15.07 -3.26
N ILE A 40 -3.58 13.99 -2.49
CA ILE A 40 -2.51 13.00 -2.31
C ILE A 40 -2.86 11.77 -3.16
N LYS A 41 -2.01 11.44 -4.10
CA LYS A 41 -2.23 10.30 -5.00
C LYS A 41 -1.55 9.05 -4.46
N LEU A 42 -2.32 7.98 -4.30
CA LEU A 42 -1.89 6.71 -3.72
C LEU A 42 -1.89 5.60 -4.78
N GLY A 43 -0.74 4.99 -5.02
CA GLY A 43 -0.61 3.77 -5.83
C GLY A 43 -0.63 2.54 -4.91
N VAL A 44 -1.71 1.75 -4.92
CA VAL A 44 -1.89 0.66 -3.95
C VAL A 44 -2.35 -0.64 -4.59
N PRO A 45 -1.96 -1.81 -4.04
CA PRO A 45 -2.46 -3.12 -4.47
C PRO A 45 -3.74 -3.51 -3.72
N LYS A 46 -4.41 -4.56 -4.17
CA LYS A 46 -5.44 -5.26 -3.39
C LYS A 46 -4.81 -6.16 -2.32
N ALA A 47 -4.08 -5.56 -1.37
CA ALA A 47 -3.24 -6.27 -0.39
C ALA A 47 -3.25 -5.56 0.98
N PRO A 48 -2.75 -6.22 2.06
CA PRO A 48 -2.85 -5.74 3.45
C PRO A 48 -2.43 -4.30 3.71
N PRO A 49 -1.33 -3.75 3.15
CA PRO A 49 -0.90 -2.37 3.42
C PRO A 49 -1.90 -1.30 2.99
N THR A 50 -2.89 -1.65 2.16
CA THR A 50 -3.93 -0.72 1.70
C THR A 50 -4.96 -0.41 2.78
N LEU A 51 -5.26 -1.36 3.69
CA LEU A 51 -6.31 -1.19 4.72
C LEU A 51 -6.09 0.02 5.63
N PRO A 52 -4.89 0.27 6.20
CA PRO A 52 -4.66 1.46 7.01
C PRO A 52 -4.85 2.77 6.23
N LEU A 53 -4.48 2.82 4.94
CA LEU A 53 -4.73 3.99 4.09
C LEU A 53 -6.23 4.26 3.91
N LEU A 54 -7.03 3.21 3.74
CA LEU A 54 -8.50 3.36 3.66
C LEU A 54 -9.07 3.91 4.96
N ARG A 55 -8.52 3.52 6.12
CA ARG A 55 -8.92 4.08 7.42
C ARG A 55 -8.57 5.56 7.55
N ILE A 56 -7.38 5.99 7.10
CA ILE A 56 -6.99 7.41 7.08
C ILE A 56 -7.97 8.22 6.24
N ILE A 57 -8.35 7.71 5.07
CA ILE A 57 -9.29 8.36 4.14
C ILE A 57 -10.68 8.48 4.78
N ASP A 58 -11.22 7.37 5.29
CA ASP A 58 -12.55 7.29 5.87
C ASP A 58 -12.71 8.22 7.09
N SER A 59 -11.70 8.23 7.97
CA SER A 59 -11.71 9.05 9.18
C SER A 59 -11.32 10.51 8.94
N LYS A 60 -10.89 10.87 7.72
CA LYS A 60 -10.30 12.17 7.40
C LYS A 60 -9.17 12.58 8.35
N ALA A 61 -8.31 11.63 8.72
CA ALA A 61 -7.31 11.79 9.76
C ALA A 61 -6.33 12.93 9.48
N LEU A 62 -6.06 13.26 8.21
CA LEU A 62 -5.21 14.40 7.84
C LEU A 62 -5.94 15.76 7.92
N GLY A 63 -7.27 15.76 8.12
CA GLY A 63 -8.12 16.95 8.15
C GLY A 63 -8.74 17.31 6.79
N GLU A 64 -9.67 18.26 6.79
CA GLU A 64 -10.53 18.61 5.65
C GLU A 64 -9.78 19.26 4.46
N ASN A 65 -8.53 19.67 4.66
CA ASN A 65 -7.71 20.29 3.60
C ASN A 65 -7.04 19.29 2.67
N TYR A 66 -7.19 17.98 2.93
CA TYR A 66 -6.57 16.90 2.17
C TYR A 66 -7.62 15.98 1.59
N ASP A 67 -7.45 15.63 0.33
CA ASP A 67 -8.20 14.57 -0.34
C ASP A 67 -7.24 13.52 -0.89
N PHE A 68 -7.76 12.32 -1.15
CA PHE A 68 -6.96 11.22 -1.66
C PHE A 68 -7.52 10.72 -2.99
N GLN A 69 -6.61 10.40 -3.90
CA GLN A 69 -6.92 9.69 -5.14
C GLN A 69 -6.21 8.35 -5.12
N ILE A 70 -6.97 7.25 -5.27
CA ILE A 70 -6.44 5.89 -5.27
C ILE A 70 -6.31 5.39 -6.70
N GLU A 71 -5.11 4.93 -7.05
CA GLU A 71 -4.79 4.22 -8.28
C GLU A 71 -4.37 2.79 -7.92
N LEU A 72 -5.03 1.81 -8.52
CA LEU A 72 -4.75 0.41 -8.24
C LEU A 72 -3.66 -0.13 -9.16
N TRP A 73 -2.78 -0.94 -8.59
CA TRP A 73 -1.85 -1.77 -9.35
C TRP A 73 -2.02 -3.25 -8.97
N ASP A 74 -1.78 -4.15 -9.93
CA ASP A 74 -1.97 -5.59 -9.82
C ASP A 74 -0.69 -6.40 -10.07
N SER A 75 0.36 -5.75 -10.54
CA SER A 75 1.67 -6.37 -10.76
C SER A 75 2.83 -5.41 -10.44
N PRO A 76 4.01 -5.94 -10.11
CA PRO A 76 5.21 -5.13 -9.89
C PRO A 76 5.57 -4.25 -11.10
N GLU A 77 5.31 -4.71 -12.32
CA GLU A 77 5.56 -3.98 -13.56
C GLU A 77 4.70 -2.72 -13.65
N VAL A 78 3.41 -2.83 -13.27
CA VAL A 78 2.50 -1.68 -13.22
C VAL A 78 2.97 -0.69 -12.16
N LEU A 79 3.31 -1.14 -10.94
CA LEU A 79 3.87 -0.29 -9.89
C LEU A 79 5.12 0.46 -10.38
N ILE A 80 6.07 -0.24 -11.03
CA ILE A 80 7.29 0.37 -11.57
C ILE A 80 6.93 1.44 -12.60
N GLY A 81 5.98 1.17 -13.49
CA GLY A 81 5.49 2.13 -14.49
C GLY A 81 4.87 3.38 -13.85
N MET A 82 4.07 3.21 -12.79
CA MET A 82 3.46 4.33 -12.04
C MET A 82 4.53 5.21 -11.37
N VAL A 83 5.57 4.61 -10.78
CA VAL A 83 6.69 5.35 -10.19
C VAL A 83 7.47 6.11 -11.27
N GLN A 84 7.80 5.45 -12.39
CA GLN A 84 8.54 6.07 -13.50
C GLN A 84 7.79 7.25 -14.13
N SER A 85 6.47 7.17 -14.18
CA SER A 85 5.61 8.24 -14.75
C SER A 85 5.22 9.32 -13.73
N ASN A 86 5.69 9.22 -12.49
CA ASN A 86 5.29 10.10 -11.37
C ASN A 86 3.76 10.21 -11.23
N GLN A 87 3.06 9.09 -11.39
CA GLN A 87 1.60 9.05 -11.38
C GLN A 87 1.04 9.27 -9.99
N CYS A 88 1.75 8.82 -8.94
CA CYS A 88 1.34 8.93 -7.54
C CYS A 88 2.46 9.50 -6.67
N ASP A 89 2.08 9.95 -5.47
CA ASP A 89 2.96 10.55 -4.47
C ASP A 89 3.45 9.50 -3.46
N TYR A 90 2.56 8.58 -3.08
CA TYR A 90 2.79 7.47 -2.18
C TYR A 90 2.40 6.14 -2.83
N PHE A 91 3.11 5.07 -2.44
CA PHE A 91 2.81 3.72 -2.93
C PHE A 91 2.92 2.72 -1.79
N ALA A 92 1.99 1.76 -1.73
CA ALA A 92 2.26 0.52 -1.04
C ALA A 92 3.12 -0.35 -1.98
N SER A 93 4.25 -0.86 -1.48
CA SER A 93 5.26 -1.53 -2.32
C SER A 93 5.85 -2.75 -1.63
N PRO A 94 6.05 -3.87 -2.35
CA PRO A 94 6.89 -4.97 -1.90
C PRO A 94 8.33 -4.49 -1.69
N LEU A 95 8.99 -4.96 -0.64
CA LEU A 95 10.33 -4.46 -0.26
C LEU A 95 11.42 -4.81 -1.27
N THR A 96 11.29 -5.93 -1.99
CA THR A 96 12.19 -6.26 -3.12
C THR A 96 12.07 -5.23 -4.25
N VAL A 97 10.83 -4.87 -4.61
CA VAL A 97 10.55 -3.87 -5.64
C VAL A 97 11.03 -2.50 -5.19
N THR A 98 10.82 -2.15 -3.93
CA THR A 98 11.32 -0.89 -3.33
C THR A 98 12.84 -0.76 -3.51
N ALA A 99 13.60 -1.80 -3.13
CA ALA A 99 15.06 -1.82 -3.29
C ALA A 99 15.48 -1.72 -4.77
N ASN A 100 14.76 -2.41 -5.65
CA ASN A 100 15.02 -2.38 -7.09
C ASN A 100 14.79 -0.97 -7.70
N LEU A 101 13.67 -0.34 -7.34
CA LEU A 101 13.35 1.05 -7.76
C LEU A 101 14.43 2.03 -7.29
N TYR A 102 14.79 1.95 -6.00
CA TYR A 102 15.82 2.80 -5.42
C TYR A 102 17.17 2.62 -6.10
N ASN A 103 17.65 1.37 -6.24
CA ASN A 103 18.93 1.06 -6.83
C ASN A 103 19.04 1.41 -8.32
N LYS A 104 17.89 1.47 -9.00
CA LYS A 104 17.79 1.99 -10.39
C LYS A 104 17.69 3.52 -10.46
N GLY A 105 17.73 4.23 -9.34
CA GLY A 105 17.73 5.69 -9.31
C GLY A 105 16.35 6.32 -9.56
N LEU A 106 15.27 5.61 -9.29
CA LEU A 106 13.90 6.11 -9.54
C LEU A 106 13.37 7.04 -8.42
N GLY A 107 14.26 7.53 -7.54
CA GLY A 107 13.92 8.59 -6.58
C GLY A 107 12.78 8.22 -5.64
N VAL A 108 12.84 7.04 -5.02
CA VAL A 108 11.90 6.61 -3.99
C VAL A 108 12.55 6.58 -2.61
N ARG A 109 11.76 6.77 -1.55
CA ARG A 109 12.15 6.61 -0.15
C ARG A 109 11.18 5.67 0.54
N LEU A 110 11.69 4.75 1.33
CA LEU A 110 10.88 3.92 2.22
C LEU A 110 10.40 4.78 3.39
N THR A 111 9.14 4.69 3.75
CA THR A 111 8.59 5.41 4.90
C THR A 111 8.23 4.48 6.05
N ASN A 112 7.87 3.21 5.73
CA ASN A 112 7.63 2.20 6.75
C ASN A 112 7.70 0.78 6.20
N ILE A 113 7.71 -0.21 7.11
CA ILE A 113 7.36 -1.61 6.88
C ILE A 113 6.02 -1.85 7.58
N ALA A 114 5.05 -2.45 6.90
CA ALA A 114 3.68 -2.57 7.40
C ALA A 114 3.11 -3.99 7.40
N ALA A 115 3.50 -4.83 6.44
CA ALA A 115 3.05 -6.21 6.35
C ALA A 115 4.24 -7.18 6.29
N TRP A 116 4.09 -8.31 6.95
CA TRP A 116 5.13 -9.28 7.25
C TRP A 116 4.68 -10.70 6.83
N GLY A 117 5.54 -11.69 6.99
CA GLY A 117 5.18 -13.11 6.89
C GLY A 117 5.46 -13.81 5.56
N GLY A 118 5.49 -13.12 4.42
CA GLY A 118 5.93 -13.68 3.14
C GLY A 118 4.99 -14.70 2.45
N GLY A 119 3.82 -15.01 3.02
CA GLY A 119 2.86 -15.92 2.42
C GLY A 119 3.09 -17.40 2.73
N SER A 120 2.36 -18.28 2.04
CA SER A 120 2.34 -19.72 2.33
C SER A 120 2.17 -20.60 1.10
N VAL A 121 2.75 -21.80 1.17
CA VAL A 121 2.49 -22.90 0.26
C VAL A 121 1.20 -23.58 0.70
N LEU A 122 0.23 -23.61 -0.20
CA LEU A 122 -1.06 -24.27 -0.03
C LEU A 122 -1.10 -25.53 -0.89
N SER A 123 -1.64 -26.63 -0.35
CA SER A 123 -1.76 -27.86 -1.11
C SER A 123 -3.03 -28.67 -0.78
N THR A 124 -3.54 -29.38 -1.79
CA THR A 124 -4.53 -30.47 -1.60
C THR A 124 -3.85 -31.77 -1.19
N ASN A 125 -2.53 -31.88 -1.34
CA ASN A 125 -1.74 -33.05 -0.97
C ASN A 125 -1.20 -32.92 0.44
N LYS A 126 -1.83 -33.58 1.39
CA LYS A 126 -1.48 -33.57 2.82
C LYS A 126 -0.13 -34.25 3.16
N ASN A 127 0.52 -34.91 2.19
CA ASN A 127 1.83 -35.53 2.39
C ASN A 127 2.98 -34.51 2.27
N ILE A 128 2.73 -33.33 1.69
CA ILE A 128 3.70 -32.25 1.66
C ILE A 128 3.83 -31.68 3.07
N LYS A 129 5.05 -31.67 3.63
CA LYS A 129 5.36 -31.22 5.00
C LYS A 129 6.50 -30.24 5.04
N ASP A 130 7.43 -30.34 4.09
CA ASP A 130 8.58 -29.46 3.99
C ASP A 130 8.94 -29.18 2.51
N TRP A 131 9.94 -28.35 2.32
CA TRP A 131 10.41 -27.93 1.00
C TRP A 131 10.88 -29.11 0.13
N LYS A 132 11.41 -30.21 0.72
CA LYS A 132 11.90 -31.37 -0.03
C LYS A 132 10.78 -32.17 -0.68
N ASP A 133 9.57 -32.10 -0.13
CA ASP A 133 8.39 -32.78 -0.68
C ASP A 133 7.89 -32.12 -1.98
N LEU A 134 8.44 -30.93 -2.31
CA LEU A 134 8.12 -30.23 -3.56
C LEU A 134 8.92 -30.74 -4.77
N LYS A 135 9.81 -31.73 -4.60
CA LYS A 135 10.56 -32.32 -5.72
C LYS A 135 9.64 -32.93 -6.76
N GLY A 136 9.85 -32.58 -8.03
CA GLY A 136 9.06 -33.04 -9.17
C GLY A 136 7.66 -32.42 -9.25
N LYS A 137 7.39 -31.37 -8.48
CA LYS A 137 6.08 -30.71 -8.44
C LYS A 137 6.01 -29.48 -9.32
N THR A 138 4.79 -29.22 -9.81
CA THR A 138 4.44 -27.94 -10.42
C THR A 138 3.82 -27.04 -9.36
N ILE A 139 4.39 -25.85 -9.17
CA ILE A 139 4.01 -24.88 -8.15
C ILE A 139 3.45 -23.64 -8.84
N TYR A 140 2.21 -23.28 -8.54
CA TYR A 140 1.61 -22.05 -9.02
C TYR A 140 1.97 -20.90 -8.10
N MET A 141 2.62 -19.88 -8.68
CA MET A 141 3.11 -18.71 -7.97
C MET A 141 2.37 -17.46 -8.44
N THR A 142 2.07 -16.60 -7.49
CA THR A 142 1.59 -15.24 -7.77
C THR A 142 2.71 -14.23 -7.52
N LEU A 143 2.59 -13.01 -8.08
CA LEU A 143 3.46 -11.89 -7.73
C LEU A 143 4.97 -12.15 -7.93
N LYS A 144 5.37 -12.46 -9.16
CA LYS A 144 6.78 -12.61 -9.55
C LYS A 144 7.63 -11.43 -9.08
N SER A 145 8.88 -11.70 -8.67
CA SER A 145 9.86 -10.71 -8.21
C SER A 145 9.47 -9.96 -6.91
N THR A 146 8.50 -10.48 -6.16
CA THR A 146 8.14 -9.98 -4.82
C THR A 146 8.79 -10.82 -3.71
N PRO A 147 8.68 -10.41 -2.42
CA PRO A 147 9.24 -11.19 -1.31
C PRO A 147 8.77 -12.64 -1.27
N VAL A 148 7.47 -12.92 -1.53
CA VAL A 148 6.96 -14.28 -1.52
C VAL A 148 7.64 -15.16 -2.57
N ASP A 149 7.89 -14.61 -3.75
CA ASP A 149 8.63 -15.28 -4.84
C ASP A 149 10.10 -15.48 -4.45
N ALA A 150 10.77 -14.40 -4.03
CA ALA A 150 12.16 -14.43 -3.62
C ALA A 150 12.45 -15.49 -2.55
N PHE A 151 11.65 -15.52 -1.48
CA PHE A 151 11.89 -16.44 -0.37
C PHE A 151 11.41 -17.86 -0.65
N THR A 152 10.47 -18.07 -1.56
CA THR A 152 10.18 -19.41 -2.09
C THR A 152 11.42 -20.01 -2.78
N HIS A 153 12.00 -19.27 -3.71
CA HIS A 153 13.24 -19.71 -4.38
C HIS A 153 14.42 -19.86 -3.41
N TYR A 154 14.56 -18.93 -2.46
CA TYR A 154 15.58 -19.01 -1.42
C TYR A 154 15.49 -20.33 -0.64
N PHE A 155 14.31 -20.75 -0.19
CA PHE A 155 14.14 -22.00 0.56
C PHE A 155 14.29 -23.25 -0.31
N LEU A 156 13.78 -23.24 -1.55
CA LEU A 156 13.96 -24.34 -2.50
C LEU A 156 15.46 -24.52 -2.85
N ASN A 157 16.19 -23.44 -3.06
CA ASN A 157 17.63 -23.47 -3.28
C ASN A 157 18.41 -24.02 -2.05
N ARG A 158 18.00 -23.66 -0.83
CA ARG A 158 18.62 -24.19 0.41
C ARG A 158 18.47 -25.70 0.56
N VAL A 159 17.42 -26.31 0.02
CA VAL A 159 17.27 -27.77 -0.03
C VAL A 159 17.94 -28.41 -1.26
N GLY A 160 18.63 -27.59 -2.07
CA GLY A 160 19.43 -28.03 -3.23
C GLY A 160 18.60 -28.21 -4.49
N PHE A 161 17.43 -27.57 -4.60
CA PHE A 161 16.55 -27.67 -5.77
C PHE A 161 16.80 -26.53 -6.76
N GLU A 162 16.71 -26.86 -8.05
CA GLU A 162 16.85 -25.98 -9.19
C GLU A 162 15.55 -25.97 -10.00
N GLU A 163 15.04 -24.77 -10.32
CA GLU A 163 13.84 -24.58 -11.17
C GLU A 163 14.08 -25.15 -12.57
N GLY A 164 13.08 -25.85 -13.12
CA GLY A 164 13.16 -26.53 -14.42
C GLY A 164 13.86 -27.89 -14.38
N ILE A 165 14.47 -28.28 -13.23
CA ILE A 165 15.10 -29.58 -13.01
C ILE A 165 14.38 -30.34 -11.89
N ASP A 166 14.29 -29.75 -10.70
CA ASP A 166 13.74 -30.39 -9.51
C ASP A 166 12.28 -29.98 -9.24
N TYR A 167 11.83 -28.87 -9.77
CA TYR A 167 10.45 -28.38 -9.72
C TYR A 167 10.16 -27.44 -10.88
N GLU A 168 8.86 -27.21 -11.16
CA GLU A 168 8.38 -26.26 -12.16
C GLU A 168 7.64 -25.11 -11.45
N MET A 169 7.95 -23.85 -11.82
CA MET A 169 7.21 -22.69 -11.36
C MET A 169 6.33 -22.12 -12.47
N ILE A 170 5.03 -21.99 -12.21
CA ILE A 170 4.08 -21.37 -13.13
C ILE A 170 3.57 -20.08 -12.50
N TYR A 171 3.90 -18.96 -13.13
CA TYR A 171 3.39 -17.66 -12.70
C TYR A 171 2.04 -17.36 -13.31
N SER A 172 1.07 -16.99 -12.47
CA SER A 172 -0.27 -16.61 -12.90
C SER A 172 -0.79 -15.41 -12.10
N PRO A 173 -1.75 -14.65 -12.66
CA PRO A 173 -2.41 -13.59 -11.90
C PRO A 173 -3.00 -14.11 -10.58
N MET A 174 -2.94 -13.30 -9.53
CA MET A 174 -3.35 -13.69 -8.17
C MET A 174 -4.80 -14.23 -8.13
N ALA A 175 -5.72 -13.56 -8.80
CA ALA A 175 -7.12 -14.00 -8.86
C ALA A 175 -7.29 -15.36 -9.56
N GLU A 176 -6.49 -15.62 -10.60
CA GLU A 176 -6.51 -16.89 -11.34
C GLU A 176 -5.98 -18.04 -10.49
N ALA A 177 -4.79 -17.88 -9.88
CA ALA A 177 -4.19 -18.89 -8.99
C ALA A 177 -5.12 -19.21 -7.81
N THR A 178 -5.75 -18.17 -7.22
CA THR A 178 -6.74 -18.33 -6.16
C THR A 178 -7.93 -19.18 -6.62
N ASN A 179 -8.50 -18.87 -7.78
CA ASN A 179 -9.65 -19.61 -8.33
C ASN A 179 -9.31 -21.05 -8.72
N MET A 180 -8.12 -21.30 -9.27
CA MET A 180 -7.66 -22.64 -9.60
C MET A 180 -7.50 -23.50 -8.33
N MET A 181 -6.96 -22.94 -7.25
CA MET A 181 -6.81 -23.62 -5.97
C MET A 181 -8.17 -23.87 -5.30
N VAL A 182 -9.07 -22.88 -5.30
CA VAL A 182 -10.45 -23.02 -4.79
C VAL A 182 -11.20 -24.13 -5.54
N SER A 183 -11.04 -24.22 -6.85
CA SER A 183 -11.71 -25.25 -7.69
C SER A 183 -11.00 -26.61 -7.71
N GLY A 184 -9.85 -26.75 -7.04
CA GLY A 184 -9.06 -27.99 -7.02
C GLY A 184 -8.39 -28.33 -8.35
N LYS A 185 -8.22 -27.37 -9.25
CA LYS A 185 -7.55 -27.58 -10.55
C LYS A 185 -6.05 -27.67 -10.45
N VAL A 186 -5.46 -27.17 -9.36
CA VAL A 186 -4.02 -27.23 -9.07
C VAL A 186 -3.78 -27.88 -7.73
N GLU A 187 -2.70 -28.65 -7.61
CA GLU A 187 -2.31 -29.33 -6.38
C GLU A 187 -1.61 -28.40 -5.40
N ILE A 188 -0.74 -27.50 -5.92
CA ILE A 188 0.11 -26.63 -5.11
C ILE A 188 0.03 -25.21 -5.66
N ALA A 189 -0.26 -24.26 -4.75
CA ALA A 189 -0.14 -22.84 -5.05
C ALA A 189 0.50 -22.09 -3.88
N ILE A 190 1.24 -21.05 -4.19
CA ILE A 190 1.79 -20.12 -3.18
C ILE A 190 1.00 -18.81 -3.27
N ASN A 191 0.54 -18.35 -2.13
CA ASN A 191 -0.29 -17.15 -2.06
C ASN A 191 0.00 -16.36 -0.79
N ILE A 192 -0.56 -15.15 -0.74
CA ILE A 192 -0.50 -14.26 0.42
C ILE A 192 -1.91 -14.00 0.96
N GLU A 193 -2.00 -13.47 2.18
CA GLU A 193 -3.30 -12.97 2.69
C GLU A 193 -3.79 -11.76 1.87
N PRO A 194 -5.08 -11.57 1.70
CA PRO A 194 -6.22 -12.36 2.23
C PRO A 194 -6.64 -13.57 1.37
N ASN A 195 -5.90 -13.90 0.32
CA ASN A 195 -6.26 -15.00 -0.58
C ASN A 195 -6.07 -16.38 0.07
N ILE A 196 -5.09 -16.55 0.97
CA ILE A 196 -4.90 -17.76 1.77
C ILE A 196 -6.19 -18.08 2.52
N SER A 197 -6.67 -17.15 3.35
CA SER A 197 -7.92 -17.30 4.12
C SER A 197 -9.12 -17.56 3.22
N THR A 198 -9.18 -16.90 2.05
CA THR A 198 -10.25 -17.12 1.06
C THR A 198 -10.22 -18.53 0.50
N ILE A 199 -9.05 -19.05 0.13
CA ILE A 199 -8.88 -20.41 -0.40
C ILE A 199 -9.28 -21.44 0.67
N LEU A 200 -8.72 -21.34 1.87
CA LEU A 200 -8.97 -22.28 2.97
C LEU A 200 -10.46 -22.31 3.37
N SER A 201 -11.13 -21.16 3.32
CA SER A 201 -12.57 -21.09 3.63
C SER A 201 -13.48 -21.73 2.57
N LYS A 202 -13.05 -21.72 1.29
CA LYS A 202 -13.86 -22.20 0.16
C LYS A 202 -13.55 -23.63 -0.26
N ASN A 203 -12.34 -24.11 0.00
CA ASN A 203 -11.95 -25.49 -0.35
C ASN A 203 -11.38 -26.22 0.88
N PRO A 204 -12.17 -27.05 1.58
CA PRO A 204 -11.75 -27.76 2.79
C PRO A 204 -10.69 -28.87 2.54
N ASN A 205 -10.42 -29.21 1.27
CA ASN A 205 -9.36 -30.14 0.92
C ASN A 205 -7.98 -29.48 0.88
N VAL A 206 -7.93 -28.14 0.81
CA VAL A 206 -6.67 -27.40 0.82
C VAL A 206 -6.21 -27.17 2.26
N THR A 207 -4.91 -27.32 2.48
CA THR A 207 -4.25 -26.99 3.75
C THR A 207 -3.04 -26.10 3.48
N GLU A 208 -2.72 -25.27 4.43
CA GLU A 208 -1.44 -24.58 4.52
C GLU A 208 -0.38 -25.61 4.94
N VAL A 209 0.59 -25.89 4.08
CA VAL A 209 1.61 -26.92 4.32
C VAL A 209 2.96 -26.36 4.71
N ILE A 210 3.31 -25.16 4.26
CA ILE A 210 4.53 -24.44 4.63
C ILE A 210 4.19 -22.96 4.76
N ASN A 211 4.49 -22.35 5.90
CA ASN A 211 4.44 -20.91 6.10
C ASN A 211 5.84 -20.32 5.90
N ILE A 212 6.01 -19.45 4.92
CA ILE A 212 7.31 -18.88 4.52
C ILE A 212 7.89 -18.01 5.64
N GLY A 213 7.03 -17.25 6.33
CA GLY A 213 7.42 -16.42 7.47
C GLY A 213 7.95 -17.26 8.64
N ASP A 214 7.33 -18.41 8.92
CA ASP A 214 7.78 -19.31 9.99
C ASP A 214 9.07 -20.02 9.63
N GLU A 215 9.27 -20.37 8.36
CA GLU A 215 10.56 -20.90 7.89
C GLU A 215 11.69 -19.85 8.03
N TRP A 216 11.39 -18.58 7.75
CA TRP A 216 12.33 -17.49 7.97
C TRP A 216 12.66 -17.31 9.45
N LYS A 217 11.66 -17.28 10.34
CA LYS A 217 11.84 -17.16 11.79
C LYS A 217 12.79 -18.23 12.36
N LYS A 218 12.72 -19.48 11.84
CA LYS A 218 13.61 -20.57 12.25
C LYS A 218 15.09 -20.28 11.97
N LEU A 219 15.39 -19.46 10.95
CA LEU A 219 16.74 -19.14 10.51
C LEU A 219 17.27 -17.80 11.05
N HIS A 220 16.39 -16.97 11.59
CA HIS A 220 16.68 -15.58 11.96
C HIS A 220 16.22 -15.23 13.37
N ASP A 221 16.52 -16.10 14.35
CA ASP A 221 16.30 -15.87 15.79
C ASP A 221 14.87 -15.43 16.16
N GLY A 222 13.88 -15.93 15.41
CA GLY A 222 12.47 -15.61 15.63
C GLY A 222 12.00 -14.28 15.00
N ASN A 223 12.87 -13.57 14.29
CA ASN A 223 12.50 -12.33 13.63
C ASN A 223 11.52 -12.58 12.46
N SER A 224 10.47 -11.75 12.36
CA SER A 224 9.48 -11.84 11.28
C SER A 224 10.11 -11.49 9.93
N LEU A 225 9.63 -12.13 8.86
CA LEU A 225 10.03 -11.84 7.49
C LEU A 225 9.36 -10.54 7.01
N PRO A 226 10.12 -9.49 6.66
CA PRO A 226 9.55 -8.28 6.08
C PRO A 226 8.96 -8.53 4.69
N GLY A 227 7.77 -8.02 4.43
CA GLY A 227 7.06 -8.25 3.15
C GLY A 227 6.87 -6.98 2.32
N SER A 228 6.14 -6.03 2.87
CA SER A 228 5.81 -4.79 2.16
C SER A 228 5.63 -3.63 3.13
N GLY A 229 5.68 -2.43 2.58
CA GLY A 229 5.50 -1.19 3.32
C GLY A 229 5.05 -0.05 2.43
N LEU A 230 5.19 1.16 2.91
CA LEU A 230 4.93 2.35 2.12
C LEU A 230 6.24 2.97 1.63
N ILE A 231 6.20 3.49 0.43
CA ILE A 231 7.23 4.35 -0.15
C ILE A 231 6.60 5.65 -0.63
N THR A 232 7.39 6.70 -0.66
CA THR A 232 7.02 7.97 -1.29
C THR A 232 8.05 8.34 -2.35
N THR A 233 7.68 9.22 -3.28
CA THR A 233 8.68 9.79 -4.18
C THR A 233 9.60 10.73 -3.40
N ALA A 234 10.90 10.74 -3.74
CA ALA A 234 11.86 11.66 -3.11
C ALA A 234 11.40 13.12 -3.28
N LYS A 235 10.81 13.45 -4.44
CA LYS A 235 10.25 14.77 -4.72
C LYS A 235 9.16 15.15 -3.72
N PHE A 236 8.16 14.28 -3.50
CA PHE A 236 7.08 14.55 -2.55
C PHE A 236 7.61 14.70 -1.13
N ALA A 237 8.57 13.85 -0.72
CA ALA A 237 9.17 13.93 0.60
C ALA A 237 9.96 15.23 0.82
N GLU A 238 10.59 15.77 -0.22
CA GLU A 238 11.33 17.04 -0.16
C GLU A 238 10.41 18.27 -0.18
N GLU A 239 9.33 18.21 -0.96
CA GLU A 239 8.35 19.31 -1.06
C GLU A 239 7.38 19.36 0.15
N HIS A 240 7.11 18.21 0.79
CA HIS A 240 6.10 18.08 1.85
C HIS A 240 6.58 17.26 3.06
N PRO A 241 7.73 17.58 3.68
CA PRO A 241 8.30 16.75 4.76
C PRO A 241 7.36 16.60 5.97
N ASP A 242 6.70 17.69 6.40
CA ASP A 242 5.76 17.65 7.53
C ASP A 242 4.52 16.81 7.23
N LEU A 243 4.10 16.77 5.95
CA LEU A 243 2.97 15.95 5.52
C LEU A 243 3.34 14.46 5.51
N VAL A 244 4.56 14.13 5.11
CA VAL A 244 5.08 12.74 5.19
C VAL A 244 5.06 12.27 6.65
N ILE A 245 5.58 13.06 7.58
CA ILE A 245 5.56 12.72 9.02
C ILE A 245 4.12 12.49 9.49
N LYS A 246 3.21 13.39 9.14
CA LYS A 246 1.80 13.27 9.53
C LYS A 246 1.12 12.04 8.94
N ILE A 247 1.39 11.71 7.67
CA ILE A 247 0.86 10.48 7.02
C ILE A 247 1.34 9.25 7.79
N GLU A 248 2.63 9.18 8.15
CA GLU A 248 3.21 8.04 8.85
C GLU A 248 2.65 7.88 10.27
N GLU A 249 2.47 8.98 11.01
CA GLU A 249 1.83 8.95 12.32
C GLU A 249 0.38 8.43 12.24
N GLU A 250 -0.39 8.91 11.27
CA GLU A 250 -1.77 8.47 11.07
C GLU A 250 -1.83 7.04 10.52
N TYR A 251 -0.86 6.64 9.69
CA TYR A 251 -0.77 5.27 9.20
C TYR A 251 -0.50 4.26 10.33
N ALA A 252 0.42 4.58 11.24
CA ALA A 252 0.69 3.74 12.42
C ALA A 252 -0.56 3.57 13.30
N LYS A 253 -1.32 4.65 13.54
CA LYS A 253 -2.59 4.62 14.29
C LYS A 253 -3.66 3.80 13.55
N ALA A 254 -3.79 4.02 12.25
CA ALA A 254 -4.75 3.32 11.40
C ALA A 254 -4.44 1.82 11.30
N LEU A 255 -3.16 1.44 11.22
CA LEU A 255 -2.74 0.04 11.20
C LEU A 255 -3.11 -0.66 12.52
N LYS A 256 -2.86 -0.02 13.66
CA LYS A 256 -3.30 -0.53 14.96
C LYS A 256 -4.82 -0.68 15.00
N TRP A 257 -5.56 0.33 14.53
CA TRP A 257 -7.01 0.28 14.46
C TRP A 257 -7.52 -0.88 13.58
N VAL A 258 -6.89 -1.15 12.42
CA VAL A 258 -7.25 -2.29 11.53
C VAL A 258 -7.14 -3.62 12.28
N ILE A 259 -6.06 -3.81 13.06
CA ILE A 259 -5.85 -5.03 13.86
C ILE A 259 -6.91 -5.17 14.95
N GLU A 260 -7.24 -4.07 15.62
CA GLU A 260 -8.19 -4.05 16.76
C GLU A 260 -9.66 -4.09 16.32
N ASN A 261 -9.96 -3.72 15.06
CA ASN A 261 -11.34 -3.61 14.53
C ASN A 261 -11.50 -4.34 13.18
N PRO A 262 -11.29 -5.67 13.13
CA PRO A 262 -11.24 -6.40 11.86
C PRO A 262 -12.58 -6.36 11.08
N SER A 263 -13.71 -6.28 11.76
CA SER A 263 -15.03 -6.21 11.10
C SER A 263 -15.25 -4.89 10.37
N GLU A 264 -14.92 -3.78 11.01
CA GLU A 264 -15.01 -2.43 10.44
C GLU A 264 -13.96 -2.22 9.34
N ALA A 265 -12.74 -2.71 9.55
CA ALA A 265 -11.66 -2.67 8.56
C ALA A 265 -12.03 -3.49 7.31
N ALA A 266 -12.67 -4.65 7.48
CA ALA A 266 -13.17 -5.45 6.38
C ALA A 266 -14.26 -4.73 5.57
N LEU A 267 -15.15 -4.00 6.23
CA LEU A 267 -16.17 -3.20 5.56
C LEU A 267 -15.55 -2.09 4.70
N LEU A 268 -14.51 -1.41 5.20
CA LEU A 268 -13.77 -0.40 4.43
C LEU A 268 -13.03 -1.01 3.24
N GLY A 269 -12.44 -2.20 3.44
CA GLY A 269 -11.63 -2.88 2.43
C GLY A 269 -12.44 -3.57 1.34
N GLU A 270 -13.69 -3.97 1.58
CA GLU A 270 -14.48 -4.83 0.71
C GLU A 270 -14.50 -4.37 -0.74
N LYS A 271 -14.79 -3.10 -0.96
CA LYS A 271 -14.92 -2.52 -2.31
C LYS A 271 -13.57 -2.44 -3.04
N ILE A 272 -12.52 -2.02 -2.34
CA ILE A 272 -11.20 -1.76 -2.95
C ILE A 272 -10.44 -3.06 -3.17
N LEU A 273 -10.47 -3.97 -2.18
CA LEU A 273 -9.81 -5.26 -2.29
C LEU A 273 -10.62 -6.29 -3.10
N GLU A 274 -11.90 -6.00 -3.40
CA GLU A 274 -12.83 -6.90 -4.10
C GLU A 274 -12.98 -8.26 -3.38
N ILE A 275 -12.91 -8.25 -2.06
CA ILE A 275 -13.06 -9.42 -1.19
C ILE A 275 -14.25 -9.18 -0.28
N LYS A 276 -15.16 -10.14 -0.19
CA LYS A 276 -16.34 -10.03 0.67
C LYS A 276 -15.95 -9.76 2.12
N LYS A 277 -16.70 -8.89 2.78
CA LYS A 277 -16.47 -8.49 4.17
C LYS A 277 -16.18 -9.68 5.08
N GLU A 278 -17.01 -10.73 5.03
CA GLU A 278 -16.88 -11.88 5.92
C GLU A 278 -15.57 -12.67 5.70
N SER A 279 -15.06 -12.69 4.47
CA SER A 279 -13.78 -13.33 4.14
C SER A 279 -12.61 -12.46 4.59
N LEU A 280 -12.72 -11.14 4.37
CA LEU A 280 -11.67 -10.20 4.75
C LEU A 280 -11.55 -10.06 6.28
N GLU A 281 -12.67 -10.05 7.00
CA GLU A 281 -12.70 -10.03 8.46
C GLU A 281 -11.96 -11.23 9.07
N LYS A 282 -12.10 -12.42 8.49
CA LYS A 282 -11.37 -13.62 8.90
C LYS A 282 -9.89 -13.58 8.52
N ALA A 283 -9.55 -12.90 7.43
CA ALA A 283 -8.17 -12.81 6.94
C ALA A 283 -7.33 -11.79 7.73
N ILE A 284 -7.91 -10.67 8.18
CA ILE A 284 -7.18 -9.58 8.83
C ILE A 284 -6.30 -10.06 9.99
N PRO A 285 -6.73 -10.94 10.91
CA PRO A 285 -5.88 -11.44 11.99
C PRO A 285 -4.63 -12.20 11.50
N ASN A 286 -4.66 -12.73 10.27
CA ASN A 286 -3.58 -13.53 9.68
C ASN A 286 -2.64 -12.70 8.79
N MET A 287 -2.91 -11.40 8.61
CA MET A 287 -2.14 -10.54 7.69
C MET A 287 -0.78 -10.11 8.24
N GLU A 288 -0.41 -10.53 9.45
CA GLU A 288 0.86 -10.17 10.11
C GLU A 288 1.18 -8.67 9.99
N LEU A 289 0.19 -7.80 10.30
CA LEU A 289 0.35 -6.34 10.23
C LEU A 289 1.14 -5.83 11.44
N LYS A 290 2.23 -5.09 11.18
CA LYS A 290 3.05 -4.45 12.21
C LYS A 290 3.77 -3.25 11.60
N TYR A 291 3.63 -2.08 12.24
CA TYR A 291 4.32 -0.87 11.81
C TYR A 291 5.76 -0.83 12.31
N VAL A 292 6.69 -0.56 11.40
CA VAL A 292 8.09 -0.19 11.70
C VAL A 292 8.43 1.00 10.81
N GLY A 293 8.70 2.16 11.40
CA GLY A 293 9.08 3.37 10.67
C GLY A 293 10.44 3.25 9.98
N ALA A 294 10.67 4.11 9.00
CA ALA A 294 11.89 4.10 8.19
C ALA A 294 13.17 4.17 9.02
N GLU A 295 13.15 4.94 10.12
CA GLU A 295 14.29 5.12 11.03
C GLU A 295 14.78 3.83 11.68
N ASN A 296 13.91 2.81 11.79
CA ASN A 296 14.21 1.50 12.35
C ASN A 296 14.24 0.39 11.29
N ALA A 297 13.92 0.72 10.04
CA ALA A 297 13.73 -0.28 8.98
C ALA A 297 15.06 -0.90 8.52
N LYS A 298 16.16 -0.14 8.54
CA LYS A 298 17.45 -0.58 8.05
C LYS A 298 17.97 -1.82 8.78
N GLU A 299 17.93 -1.83 10.11
CA GLU A 299 18.40 -2.99 10.91
C GLU A 299 17.61 -4.27 10.58
N VAL A 300 16.33 -4.11 10.31
CA VAL A 300 15.44 -5.20 9.94
C VAL A 300 15.69 -5.68 8.52
N LEU A 301 16.00 -4.76 7.60
CA LEU A 301 16.12 -5.04 6.16
C LEU A 301 17.53 -5.47 5.74
N ASP A 302 18.57 -5.15 6.50
CA ASP A 302 19.93 -5.55 6.15
C ASP A 302 20.09 -7.10 6.02
N PRO A 303 19.67 -7.95 6.98
CA PRO A 303 19.71 -9.40 6.82
C PRO A 303 18.79 -9.91 5.71
N TYR A 304 17.62 -9.29 5.53
CA TYR A 304 16.66 -9.58 4.46
C TYR A 304 17.27 -9.33 3.08
N TYR A 305 17.81 -8.14 2.83
CA TYR A 305 18.44 -7.83 1.54
C TYR A 305 19.72 -8.63 1.29
N LYS A 306 20.46 -8.96 2.35
CA LYS A 306 21.63 -9.82 2.24
C LYS A 306 21.25 -11.22 1.74
N ALA A 307 20.21 -11.83 2.31
CA ALA A 307 19.72 -13.13 1.86
C ALA A 307 19.33 -13.11 0.38
N ILE A 308 18.65 -12.04 -0.07
CA ILE A 308 18.25 -11.89 -1.48
C ILE A 308 19.47 -11.62 -2.37
N LEU A 309 20.41 -10.79 -1.93
CA LEU A 309 21.62 -10.48 -2.69
C LEU A 309 22.46 -11.73 -2.97
N ASP A 310 22.59 -12.62 -1.98
CA ASP A 310 23.32 -13.86 -2.08
C ASP A 310 22.65 -14.87 -3.01
N PHE A 311 21.34 -14.82 -3.12
CA PHE A 311 20.52 -15.72 -3.94
C PHE A 311 20.28 -15.17 -5.36
N ASP A 312 19.65 -14.01 -5.52
CA ASP A 312 19.43 -13.31 -6.79
C ASP A 312 19.50 -11.80 -6.62
N LYS A 313 20.69 -11.25 -6.78
CA LYS A 313 20.94 -9.81 -6.68
C LYS A 313 20.10 -8.94 -7.63
N LYS A 314 19.57 -9.50 -8.74
CA LYS A 314 18.76 -8.74 -9.71
C LYS A 314 17.42 -8.31 -9.12
N MET A 315 16.90 -9.10 -8.17
CA MET A 315 15.61 -8.79 -7.54
C MET A 315 15.61 -7.46 -6.79
N ILE A 316 16.77 -7.08 -6.22
CA ILE A 316 16.95 -5.81 -5.48
C ILE A 316 17.82 -4.79 -6.23
N GLY A 317 18.00 -4.95 -7.54
CA GLY A 317 18.78 -4.01 -8.36
C GLY A 317 20.29 -4.09 -8.17
N GLY A 318 20.82 -5.23 -7.70
CA GLY A 318 22.25 -5.59 -7.74
C GLY A 318 23.05 -5.28 -6.48
N LYS A 319 22.52 -4.55 -5.50
CA LYS A 319 23.19 -4.18 -4.24
C LYS A 319 22.17 -3.97 -3.10
N ILE A 320 22.64 -3.98 -1.86
CA ILE A 320 21.85 -3.55 -0.72
C ILE A 320 21.67 -2.03 -0.81
N PRO A 321 20.44 -1.49 -0.62
CA PRO A 321 20.22 -0.05 -0.59
C PRO A 321 21.00 0.63 0.53
N ASP A 322 21.49 1.83 0.28
CA ASP A 322 22.15 2.67 1.29
C ASP A 322 21.15 3.42 2.17
N GLU A 323 21.65 4.22 3.13
CA GLU A 323 20.85 4.92 4.12
C GLU A 323 19.90 5.98 3.53
N LYS A 324 20.08 6.39 2.28
CA LYS A 324 19.22 7.38 1.64
C LYS A 324 17.88 6.79 1.20
N LEU A 325 17.73 5.48 1.24
CA LEU A 325 16.43 4.83 1.03
C LEU A 325 15.47 5.15 2.18
N TYR A 326 16.01 5.30 3.39
CA TYR A 326 15.26 5.39 4.66
C TYR A 326 14.97 6.81 5.11
#